data_24bcdda54d5ae9b0fdb89aed150a06ba
#
_entry.id   24bcdda54d5ae9b0fdb89aed150a06ba
#
_cell.length_a   1.000
_cell.length_b   1.000
_cell.length_c   1.000
_cell.angle_alpha   90.00
_cell.angle_beta   90.00
_cell.angle_gamma   90.00
#
_symmetry.space_group_name_H-M   'P 1'
#
loop_
_entity.id
_entity.type
_entity.pdbx_description
1 polymer ?
#
loop_
_entity_poly.entity_id
_entity_poly.type
_entity_poly.pdbx_seq_one_letter_code
_entity_poly.pdbx_strand_id
1 'polypeptide(L)'
;LAAEAVDKKMPDLFQAGLITHSTASAQGQSAMAAADAVLNADYSELAQSPKFQQTFLSIDADPQHAQLTDRQKMDLAKERVADEVRAQLATDPQLLAVNAMAAKLGDAQLLNLAMRGTAKTVKSGIVRNATAQGAINAAQGGYSRYQENTALRETAGMDVSPWEGVADATIEGAALGAAMGAPFGA
;
A
#
# COMPACT_ATOMS: atom_id res chain seq x y z
N LEU A 1 14.73 39.32 -7.14
CA LEU A 1 14.07 38.98 -5.86
C LEU A 1 12.94 37.93 -6.03
N ALA A 2 12.01 38.08 -7.01
CA ALA A 2 10.94 37.10 -7.20
C ALA A 2 11.45 35.77 -7.83
N ALA A 3 12.33 35.86 -8.83
CA ALA A 3 12.93 34.70 -9.48
C ALA A 3 13.83 33.88 -8.53
N GLU A 4 14.60 34.53 -7.68
CA GLU A 4 15.42 33.88 -6.65
C GLU A 4 14.59 33.16 -5.56
N ALA A 5 13.41 33.72 -5.22
CA ALA A 5 12.50 33.09 -4.27
C ALA A 5 11.83 31.83 -4.85
N VAL A 6 11.58 31.80 -6.17
CA VAL A 6 11.06 30.64 -6.89
C VAL A 6 12.12 29.55 -6.98
N ASP A 7 13.35 29.90 -7.35
CA ASP A 7 14.47 28.96 -7.47
C ASP A 7 14.79 28.22 -6.14
N LYS A 8 14.69 28.94 -5.01
CA LYS A 8 14.89 28.35 -3.68
C LYS A 8 13.77 27.39 -3.25
N LYS A 9 12.54 27.59 -3.74
CA LYS A 9 11.37 26.74 -3.39
C LYS A 9 11.12 25.58 -4.34
N MET A 10 11.69 25.59 -5.54
CA MET A 10 11.52 24.54 -6.55
C MET A 10 11.93 23.15 -6.06
N PRO A 11 13.06 22.96 -5.34
CA PRO A 11 13.43 21.65 -4.80
C PRO A 11 12.39 21.13 -3.80
N ASP A 12 11.85 22.00 -2.94
CA ASP A 12 10.86 21.61 -1.94
C ASP A 12 9.52 21.20 -2.59
N LEU A 13 9.10 21.92 -3.62
CA LEU A 13 7.88 21.60 -4.38
C LEU A 13 8.02 20.31 -5.18
N PHE A 14 9.19 20.06 -5.78
CA PHE A 14 9.49 18.83 -6.49
C PHE A 14 9.50 17.63 -5.54
N GLN A 15 10.17 17.77 -4.39
CA GLN A 15 10.20 16.74 -3.34
C GLN A 15 8.80 16.46 -2.81
N ALA A 16 7.98 17.47 -2.53
CA ALA A 16 6.60 17.30 -2.11
C ALA A 16 5.78 16.56 -3.16
N GLY A 17 5.97 16.87 -4.44
CA GLY A 17 5.31 16.17 -5.55
C GLY A 17 5.70 14.69 -5.64
N LEU A 18 6.98 14.37 -5.50
CA LEU A 18 7.48 12.99 -5.49
C LEU A 18 6.91 12.19 -4.30
N ILE A 19 6.93 12.76 -3.11
CA ILE A 19 6.37 12.14 -1.91
C ILE A 19 4.88 11.85 -2.10
N THR A 20 4.11 12.81 -2.61
CA THR A 20 2.68 12.65 -2.86
C THR A 20 2.41 11.54 -3.86
N HIS A 21 3.15 11.50 -4.97
CA HIS A 21 3.00 10.48 -6.00
C HIS A 21 3.37 9.07 -5.48
N SER A 22 4.49 8.96 -4.80
CA SER A 22 4.95 7.70 -4.22
C SER A 22 3.97 7.16 -3.17
N THR A 23 3.46 8.04 -2.31
CA THR A 23 2.47 7.70 -1.28
C THR A 23 1.16 7.21 -1.90
N ALA A 24 0.63 7.94 -2.90
CA ALA A 24 -0.60 7.56 -3.58
C ALA A 24 -0.46 6.23 -4.33
N SER A 25 0.70 5.98 -4.95
CA SER A 25 0.99 4.74 -5.66
C SER A 25 1.04 3.54 -4.70
N ALA A 26 1.73 3.65 -3.56
CA ALA A 26 1.82 2.59 -2.57
C ALA A 26 0.45 2.26 -1.97
N GLN A 27 -0.33 3.27 -1.63
CA GLN A 27 -1.69 3.10 -1.10
C GLN A 27 -2.62 2.46 -2.13
N GLY A 28 -2.53 2.88 -3.38
CA GLY A 28 -3.28 2.28 -4.48
C GLY A 28 -2.96 0.80 -4.68
N GLN A 29 -1.69 0.41 -4.56
CA GLN A 29 -1.27 -1.00 -4.67
C GLN A 29 -1.85 -1.85 -3.54
N SER A 30 -1.78 -1.40 -2.29
CA SER A 30 -2.39 -2.11 -1.15
C SER A 30 -3.91 -2.24 -1.31
N ALA A 31 -4.57 -1.18 -1.74
CA ALA A 31 -6.01 -1.19 -1.98
C ALA A 31 -6.40 -2.17 -3.10
N MET A 32 -5.62 -2.25 -4.17
CA MET A 32 -5.83 -3.22 -5.25
C MET A 32 -5.56 -4.65 -4.80
N ALA A 33 -4.45 -4.90 -4.10
CA ALA A 33 -4.11 -6.23 -3.61
C ALA A 33 -5.19 -6.82 -2.69
N ALA A 34 -5.73 -6.01 -1.77
CA ALA A 34 -6.82 -6.44 -0.90
C ALA A 34 -8.13 -6.69 -1.67
N ALA A 35 -8.47 -5.83 -2.64
CA ALA A 35 -9.63 -6.05 -3.50
C ALA A 35 -9.48 -7.34 -4.33
N ASP A 36 -8.30 -7.58 -4.89
CA ASP A 36 -7.98 -8.80 -5.64
C ASP A 36 -8.08 -10.05 -4.77
N ALA A 37 -7.69 -9.97 -3.48
CA ALA A 37 -7.87 -11.06 -2.54
C ALA A 37 -9.36 -11.43 -2.39
N VAL A 38 -10.26 -10.46 -2.28
CA VAL A 38 -11.72 -10.70 -2.27
C VAL A 38 -12.18 -11.30 -3.60
N LEU A 39 -11.74 -10.74 -4.73
CA LEU A 39 -12.13 -11.21 -6.07
C LEU A 39 -11.63 -12.63 -6.37
N ASN A 40 -10.55 -13.08 -5.76
CA ASN A 40 -9.99 -14.41 -5.95
C ASN A 40 -10.40 -15.41 -4.85
N ALA A 41 -11.05 -14.96 -3.77
CA ALA A 41 -11.52 -15.84 -2.71
C ALA A 41 -12.59 -16.82 -3.21
N ASP A 42 -12.63 -17.99 -2.63
CA ASP A 42 -13.65 -18.99 -2.95
C ASP A 42 -15.04 -18.56 -2.41
N TYR A 43 -16.10 -18.92 -3.14
CA TYR A 43 -17.46 -18.62 -2.67
C TYR A 43 -17.81 -19.29 -1.35
N SER A 44 -17.24 -20.45 -1.06
CA SER A 44 -17.42 -21.14 0.23
C SER A 44 -16.84 -20.35 1.39
N GLU A 45 -15.77 -19.62 1.17
CA GLU A 45 -15.17 -18.72 2.15
C GLU A 45 -16.01 -17.44 2.30
N LEU A 46 -16.33 -16.79 1.18
CA LEU A 46 -17.15 -15.59 1.19
C LEU A 46 -18.56 -15.82 1.73
N ALA A 47 -19.13 -17.01 1.53
CA ALA A 47 -20.43 -17.37 2.09
C ALA A 47 -20.46 -17.37 3.63
N GLN A 48 -19.32 -17.44 4.30
CA GLN A 48 -19.21 -17.32 5.74
C GLN A 48 -19.14 -15.85 6.19
N SER A 49 -18.85 -14.92 5.29
CA SER A 49 -18.80 -13.50 5.58
C SER A 49 -20.20 -12.89 5.73
N PRO A 50 -20.54 -12.31 6.89
CA PRO A 50 -21.81 -11.61 7.06
C PRO A 50 -21.98 -10.45 6.08
N LYS A 51 -20.91 -9.78 5.73
CA LYS A 51 -20.92 -8.67 4.78
C LYS A 51 -21.27 -9.13 3.37
N PHE A 52 -20.65 -10.22 2.90
CA PHE A 52 -20.97 -10.78 1.60
C PHE A 52 -22.44 -11.25 1.54
N GLN A 53 -22.91 -11.96 2.58
CA GLN A 53 -24.31 -12.38 2.67
C GLN A 53 -25.27 -11.20 2.60
N GLN A 54 -25.01 -10.14 3.37
CA GLN A 54 -25.85 -8.93 3.38
C GLN A 54 -25.86 -8.26 2.00
N THR A 55 -24.69 -8.17 1.35
CA THR A 55 -24.56 -7.59 0.01
C THR A 55 -25.32 -8.42 -1.02
N PHE A 56 -25.18 -9.75 -0.98
CA PHE A 56 -25.91 -10.67 -1.84
C PHE A 56 -27.44 -10.52 -1.65
N LEU A 57 -27.93 -10.54 -0.41
CA LEU A 57 -29.34 -10.37 -0.13
C LEU A 57 -29.89 -9.03 -0.62
N SER A 58 -29.09 -7.97 -0.53
CA SER A 58 -29.49 -6.65 -1.05
C SER A 58 -29.61 -6.64 -2.57
N ILE A 59 -28.74 -7.37 -3.28
CA ILE A 59 -28.80 -7.53 -4.73
C ILE A 59 -30.00 -8.41 -5.13
N ASP A 60 -30.24 -9.49 -4.40
CA ASP A 60 -31.33 -10.41 -4.65
C ASP A 60 -32.70 -9.76 -4.48
N ALA A 61 -32.83 -8.87 -3.51
CA ALA A 61 -34.05 -8.11 -3.25
C ALA A 61 -34.26 -6.93 -4.22
N ASP A 62 -33.25 -6.54 -5.01
CA ASP A 62 -33.35 -5.42 -5.94
C ASP A 62 -34.05 -5.83 -7.24
N PRO A 63 -35.20 -5.22 -7.58
CA PRO A 63 -35.90 -5.53 -8.85
C PRO A 63 -35.06 -5.32 -10.11
N GLN A 64 -34.05 -4.43 -10.06
CA GLN A 64 -33.16 -4.19 -11.20
C GLN A 64 -32.29 -5.42 -11.52
N HIS A 65 -32.07 -6.29 -10.54
CA HIS A 65 -31.25 -7.48 -10.64
C HIS A 65 -32.07 -8.78 -10.70
N ALA A 66 -33.41 -8.67 -10.81
CA ALA A 66 -34.32 -9.84 -10.83
C ALA A 66 -34.05 -10.83 -11.96
N GLN A 67 -33.45 -10.37 -13.07
CA GLN A 67 -33.13 -11.20 -14.23
C GLN A 67 -31.78 -11.92 -14.13
N LEU A 68 -30.96 -11.57 -13.12
CA LEU A 68 -29.66 -12.19 -12.93
C LEU A 68 -29.82 -13.58 -12.30
N THR A 69 -29.00 -14.52 -12.73
CA THR A 69 -28.86 -15.82 -12.07
C THR A 69 -28.20 -15.64 -10.70
N ASP A 70 -28.39 -16.60 -9.79
CA ASP A 70 -27.75 -16.56 -8.47
C ASP A 70 -26.23 -16.43 -8.57
N ARG A 71 -25.63 -17.08 -9.57
CA ARG A 71 -24.18 -16.96 -9.85
C ARG A 71 -23.80 -15.51 -10.19
N GLN A 72 -24.53 -14.86 -11.08
CA GLN A 72 -24.28 -13.46 -11.45
C GLN A 72 -24.50 -12.51 -10.28
N LYS A 73 -25.49 -12.79 -9.41
CA LYS A 73 -25.71 -12.01 -8.19
C LYS A 73 -24.56 -12.19 -7.19
N MET A 74 -24.02 -13.41 -7.08
CA MET A 74 -22.83 -13.67 -6.26
C MET A 74 -21.58 -12.97 -6.81
N ASP A 75 -21.37 -12.98 -8.11
CA ASP A 75 -20.27 -12.25 -8.77
C ASP A 75 -20.38 -10.75 -8.48
N LEU A 76 -21.57 -10.19 -8.64
CA LEU A 76 -21.83 -8.77 -8.35
C LEU A 76 -21.65 -8.42 -6.87
N ALA A 77 -22.05 -9.31 -5.95
CA ALA A 77 -21.83 -9.13 -4.53
C ALA A 77 -20.32 -9.10 -4.21
N LYS A 78 -19.55 -9.99 -4.85
CA LYS A 78 -18.11 -10.09 -4.72
C LYS A 78 -17.42 -8.81 -5.19
N GLU A 79 -17.81 -8.28 -6.35
CA GLU A 79 -17.31 -7.01 -6.87
C GLU A 79 -17.61 -5.84 -5.92
N ARG A 80 -18.84 -5.73 -5.40
CA ARG A 80 -19.21 -4.67 -4.46
C ARG A 80 -18.39 -4.71 -3.17
N VAL A 81 -18.19 -5.91 -2.60
CA VAL A 81 -17.36 -6.07 -1.40
C VAL A 81 -15.90 -5.70 -1.70
N ALA A 82 -15.35 -6.11 -2.84
CA ALA A 82 -14.00 -5.74 -3.27
C ALA A 82 -13.85 -4.23 -3.43
N ASP A 83 -14.84 -3.56 -4.01
CA ASP A 83 -14.83 -2.10 -4.17
C ASP A 83 -14.90 -1.36 -2.82
N GLU A 84 -15.65 -1.87 -1.86
CA GLU A 84 -15.68 -1.31 -0.50
C GLU A 84 -14.32 -1.45 0.20
N VAL A 85 -13.67 -2.61 0.12
CA VAL A 85 -12.33 -2.84 0.65
C VAL A 85 -11.32 -1.89 0.00
N ARG A 86 -11.39 -1.77 -1.34
CA ARG A 86 -10.54 -0.84 -2.09
C ARG A 86 -10.73 0.60 -1.63
N ALA A 87 -11.98 1.05 -1.50
CA ALA A 87 -12.30 2.41 -1.08
C ALA A 87 -11.82 2.70 0.35
N GLN A 88 -11.97 1.75 1.26
CA GLN A 88 -11.51 1.89 2.63
C GLN A 88 -9.99 2.09 2.68
N LEU A 89 -9.23 1.21 2.06
CA LEU A 89 -7.76 1.32 2.06
C LEU A 89 -7.25 2.54 1.30
N ALA A 90 -7.89 2.91 0.18
CA ALA A 90 -7.53 4.11 -0.58
C ALA A 90 -7.71 5.41 0.22
N THR A 91 -8.58 5.40 1.22
CA THR A 91 -8.88 6.58 2.06
C THR A 91 -8.37 6.45 3.50
N ASP A 92 -7.67 5.35 3.84
CA ASP A 92 -7.15 5.12 5.20
C ASP A 92 -6.07 6.16 5.55
N PRO A 93 -6.31 7.03 6.54
CA PRO A 93 -5.37 8.08 6.90
C PRO A 93 -4.10 7.55 7.60
N GLN A 94 -4.18 6.39 8.25
CA GLN A 94 -3.02 5.78 8.91
C GLN A 94 -2.08 5.17 7.89
N LEU A 95 -2.63 4.44 6.91
CA LEU A 95 -1.85 3.90 5.79
C LEU A 95 -1.22 5.03 4.97
N LEU A 96 -1.96 6.11 4.73
CA LEU A 96 -1.45 7.30 4.06
C LEU A 96 -0.27 7.91 4.83
N ALA A 97 -0.39 8.05 6.15
CA ALA A 97 0.67 8.62 6.98
C ALA A 97 1.94 7.76 6.98
N VAL A 98 1.83 6.44 7.07
CA VAL A 98 2.98 5.52 7.03
C VAL A 98 3.65 5.57 5.66
N ASN A 99 2.90 5.54 4.57
CA ASN A 99 3.44 5.65 3.22
C ASN A 99 4.11 7.01 2.98
N ALA A 100 3.55 8.11 3.48
CA ALA A 100 4.16 9.44 3.40
C ALA A 100 5.46 9.55 4.21
N MET A 101 5.51 8.95 5.40
CA MET A 101 6.75 8.88 6.17
C MET A 101 7.82 8.05 5.48
N ALA A 102 7.47 6.90 4.92
CA ALA A 102 8.38 6.04 4.18
C ALA A 102 8.95 6.76 2.94
N ALA A 103 8.10 7.42 2.15
CA ALA A 103 8.52 8.22 1.00
C ALA A 103 9.46 9.36 1.41
N LYS A 104 9.11 10.13 2.45
CA LYS A 104 9.93 11.25 2.94
C LYS A 104 11.29 10.80 3.43
N LEU A 105 11.38 9.69 4.14
CA LEU A 105 12.65 9.16 4.65
C LEU A 105 13.51 8.59 3.51
N GLY A 106 12.91 7.92 2.53
CA GLY A 106 13.60 7.42 1.34
C GLY A 106 14.21 8.56 0.52
N ASP A 107 13.44 9.60 0.23
CA ASP A 107 13.89 10.76 -0.56
C ASP A 107 14.97 11.58 0.16
N ALA A 108 14.84 11.79 1.47
CA ALA A 108 15.85 12.51 2.24
C ALA A 108 17.22 11.79 2.23
N GLN A 109 17.22 10.47 2.19
CA GLN A 109 18.44 9.68 2.09
C GLN A 109 19.06 9.74 0.69
N LEU A 110 18.24 9.64 -0.38
CA LEU A 110 18.71 9.79 -1.76
C LEU A 110 19.29 11.17 -2.03
N LEU A 111 18.64 12.21 -1.55
CA LEU A 111 19.13 13.60 -1.66
C LEU A 111 20.45 13.82 -0.91
N ASN A 112 20.57 13.29 0.32
CA ASN A 112 21.82 13.35 1.07
C ASN A 112 22.97 12.61 0.37
N LEU A 113 22.67 11.50 -0.34
CA LEU A 113 23.66 10.77 -1.12
C LEU A 113 24.12 11.59 -2.34
N ALA A 114 23.18 12.18 -3.09
CA ALA A 114 23.45 13.00 -4.26
C ALA A 114 24.26 14.26 -3.90
N MET A 115 24.00 14.87 -2.74
CA MET A 115 24.67 16.08 -2.29
C MET A 115 26.04 15.85 -1.65
N ARG A 116 26.33 14.65 -1.12
CA ARG A 116 27.59 14.33 -0.42
C ARG A 116 28.66 13.72 -1.29
N GLY A 117 28.54 13.73 -2.60
CA GLY A 117 29.42 13.16 -3.65
C GLY A 117 30.95 13.26 -3.47
N THR A 118 31.49 12.89 -2.30
CA THR A 118 32.92 12.78 -2.07
C THR A 118 33.33 11.36 -1.69
N ALA A 119 34.22 10.83 -2.48
CA ALA A 119 34.65 9.43 -2.60
C ALA A 119 35.21 8.72 -1.35
N LYS A 120 35.34 9.35 -0.20
CA LYS A 120 35.94 8.72 0.98
C LYS A 120 34.99 8.00 1.94
N THR A 121 33.69 8.13 1.75
CA THR A 121 32.66 7.55 2.64
C THR A 121 31.73 6.55 1.93
N VAL A 122 32.05 6.15 0.71
CA VAL A 122 31.20 5.34 -0.15
C VAL A 122 30.81 4.01 0.49
N LYS A 123 31.77 3.21 1.00
CA LYS A 123 31.46 1.88 1.58
C LYS A 123 30.58 1.93 2.82
N SER A 124 30.86 2.85 3.77
CA SER A 124 30.06 2.99 4.99
C SER A 124 28.69 3.66 4.71
N GLY A 125 28.64 4.53 3.70
CA GLY A 125 27.43 5.16 3.22
C GLY A 125 26.47 4.14 2.57
N ILE A 126 26.98 3.22 1.76
CA ILE A 126 26.21 2.17 1.09
C ILE A 126 25.54 1.26 2.14
N VAL A 127 26.33 0.71 3.06
CA VAL A 127 25.80 -0.21 4.08
C VAL A 127 24.75 0.50 4.94
N ARG A 128 25.00 1.72 5.35
CA ARG A 128 24.06 2.51 6.16
C ARG A 128 22.77 2.82 5.41
N ASN A 129 22.84 3.15 4.11
CA ASN A 129 21.68 3.45 3.30
C ASN A 129 20.87 2.19 2.98
N ALA A 130 21.54 1.09 2.62
CA ALA A 130 20.87 -0.20 2.38
C ALA A 130 20.12 -0.66 3.64
N THR A 131 20.74 -0.52 4.81
CA THR A 131 20.10 -0.89 6.09
C THR A 131 18.92 0.03 6.42
N ALA A 132 19.06 1.33 6.23
CA ALA A 132 18.00 2.29 6.52
C ALA A 132 16.83 2.16 5.52
N GLN A 133 17.10 1.98 4.22
CA GLN A 133 16.10 1.74 3.21
C GLN A 133 15.40 0.40 3.43
N GLY A 134 16.16 -0.64 3.82
CA GLY A 134 15.61 -1.92 4.22
C GLY A 134 14.65 -1.80 5.40
N ALA A 135 15.00 -1.06 6.43
CA ALA A 135 14.14 -0.85 7.60
C ALA A 135 12.86 -0.06 7.28
N ILE A 136 12.94 0.95 6.40
CA ILE A 136 11.78 1.73 5.96
C ILE A 136 10.83 0.85 5.16
N ASN A 137 11.33 0.12 4.18
CA ASN A 137 10.51 -0.75 3.34
C ASN A 137 9.95 -1.94 4.13
N ALA A 138 10.68 -2.46 5.10
CA ALA A 138 10.20 -3.48 6.03
C ALA A 138 8.99 -2.98 6.84
N ALA A 139 9.11 -1.79 7.44
CA ALA A 139 8.04 -1.18 8.21
C ALA A 139 6.81 -0.89 7.33
N GLN A 140 7.03 -0.37 6.14
CA GLN A 140 5.95 -0.09 5.17
C GLN A 140 5.26 -1.38 4.71
N GLY A 141 6.02 -2.38 4.28
CA GLY A 141 5.48 -3.67 3.81
C GLY A 141 4.67 -4.38 4.89
N GLY A 142 5.24 -4.51 6.10
CA GLY A 142 4.54 -5.12 7.22
C GLY A 142 3.27 -4.38 7.63
N TYR A 143 3.31 -3.05 7.68
CA TYR A 143 2.13 -2.25 8.02
C TYR A 143 1.07 -2.30 6.93
N SER A 144 1.44 -2.23 5.65
CA SER A 144 0.49 -2.37 4.54
C SER A 144 -0.23 -3.71 4.60
N ARG A 145 0.51 -4.80 4.83
CA ARG A 145 -0.09 -6.14 4.96
C ARG A 145 -1.04 -6.25 6.15
N TYR A 146 -0.68 -5.66 7.29
CA TYR A 146 -1.56 -5.60 8.45
C TYR A 146 -2.87 -4.86 8.13
N GLN A 147 -2.80 -3.71 7.44
CA GLN A 147 -3.99 -2.94 7.07
C GLN A 147 -4.84 -3.65 6.01
N GLU A 148 -4.22 -4.32 5.03
CA GLU A 148 -4.92 -5.16 4.05
C GLU A 148 -5.72 -6.25 4.76
N ASN A 149 -5.10 -7.01 5.66
CA ASN A 149 -5.78 -8.06 6.43
C ASN A 149 -6.88 -7.50 7.33
N THR A 150 -6.65 -6.34 7.94
CA THR A 150 -7.66 -5.65 8.75
C THR A 150 -8.87 -5.26 7.91
N ALA A 151 -8.65 -4.70 6.72
CA ALA A 151 -9.73 -4.36 5.79
C ALA A 151 -10.47 -5.59 5.28
N LEU A 152 -9.77 -6.68 4.96
CA LEU A 152 -10.38 -7.95 4.58
C LEU A 152 -11.27 -8.50 5.71
N ARG A 153 -10.79 -8.44 6.95
CA ARG A 153 -11.53 -8.90 8.11
C ARG A 153 -12.73 -8.00 8.45
N GLU A 154 -12.52 -6.68 8.54
CA GLU A 154 -13.52 -5.74 9.03
C GLU A 154 -14.54 -5.36 7.95
N THR A 155 -14.11 -5.21 6.71
CA THR A 155 -14.96 -4.77 5.60
C THR A 155 -15.52 -5.93 4.80
N ALA A 156 -14.69 -6.90 4.41
CA ALA A 156 -15.16 -8.07 3.68
C ALA A 156 -15.71 -9.17 4.60
N GLY A 157 -15.44 -9.12 5.91
CA GLY A 157 -15.85 -10.15 6.87
C GLY A 157 -15.17 -11.50 6.66
N MET A 158 -13.98 -11.51 6.05
CA MET A 158 -13.19 -12.72 5.84
C MET A 158 -12.50 -13.16 7.13
N ASP A 159 -12.33 -14.46 7.31
CA ASP A 159 -11.62 -15.02 8.49
C ASP A 159 -10.10 -15.00 8.25
N VAL A 160 -9.55 -13.79 8.21
CA VAL A 160 -8.11 -13.55 8.03
C VAL A 160 -7.54 -12.95 9.31
N SER A 161 -6.41 -13.47 9.77
CA SER A 161 -5.70 -12.86 10.89
C SER A 161 -5.07 -11.53 10.44
N PRO A 162 -5.22 -10.42 11.20
CA PRO A 162 -4.53 -9.16 10.87
C PRO A 162 -3.00 -9.31 10.75
N TRP A 163 -2.44 -10.32 11.41
CA TRP A 163 -1.00 -10.57 11.42
C TRP A 163 -0.53 -11.60 10.37
N GLU A 164 -1.43 -12.13 9.56
CA GLU A 164 -1.11 -13.13 8.55
C GLU A 164 -0.18 -12.56 7.47
N GLY A 165 0.96 -13.21 7.26
CA GLY A 165 1.96 -12.77 6.29
C GLY A 165 2.65 -11.43 6.59
N VAL A 166 2.39 -10.79 7.74
CA VAL A 166 3.02 -9.52 8.13
C VAL A 166 4.54 -9.69 8.29
N ALA A 167 4.98 -10.80 8.88
CA ALA A 167 6.41 -11.09 9.04
C ALA A 167 7.09 -11.27 7.68
N ASP A 168 6.45 -11.99 6.75
CA ASP A 168 6.98 -12.22 5.41
C ASP A 168 7.06 -10.92 4.62
N ALA A 169 6.00 -10.10 4.62
CA ALA A 169 5.99 -8.78 3.99
C ALA A 169 7.04 -7.83 4.58
N THR A 170 7.31 -7.93 5.88
CA THR A 170 8.39 -7.18 6.54
C THR A 170 9.77 -7.61 6.04
N ILE A 171 10.00 -8.92 5.92
CA ILE A 171 11.27 -9.48 5.43
C ILE A 171 11.48 -9.13 3.95
N GLU A 172 10.46 -9.28 3.12
CA GLU A 172 10.51 -8.94 1.70
C GLU A 172 10.79 -7.45 1.50
N GLY A 173 10.12 -6.58 2.26
CA GLY A 173 10.35 -5.15 2.26
C GLY A 173 11.79 -4.80 2.65
N ALA A 174 12.33 -5.47 3.67
CA ALA A 174 13.72 -5.30 4.09
C ALA A 174 14.70 -5.70 2.98
N ALA A 175 14.47 -6.84 2.34
CA ALA A 175 15.33 -7.36 1.26
C ALA A 175 15.30 -6.44 0.03
N LEU A 176 14.13 -5.99 -0.40
CA LEU A 176 13.96 -5.05 -1.51
C LEU A 176 14.65 -3.71 -1.22
N GLY A 177 14.44 -3.15 -0.02
CA GLY A 177 15.06 -1.89 0.37
C GLY A 177 16.58 -1.97 0.43
N ALA A 178 17.13 -3.07 0.94
CA ALA A 178 18.56 -3.33 0.95
C ALA A 178 19.12 -3.46 -0.47
N ALA A 179 18.42 -4.18 -1.36
CA ALA A 179 18.82 -4.34 -2.75
C ALA A 179 18.79 -3.02 -3.53
N MET A 180 17.78 -2.17 -3.30
CA MET A 180 17.67 -0.86 -3.94
C MET A 180 18.68 0.16 -3.39
N GLY A 181 19.07 0.05 -2.11
CA GLY A 181 20.08 0.92 -1.50
C GLY A 181 21.52 0.57 -1.88
N ALA A 182 21.79 -0.63 -2.42
CA ALA A 182 23.11 -1.12 -2.77
C ALA A 182 23.72 -0.53 -4.07
N PRO A 183 22.98 -0.30 -5.19
CA PRO A 183 23.55 0.10 -6.47
C PRO A 183 24.08 1.54 -6.54
N PHE A 184 23.65 2.41 -5.63
CA PHE A 184 24.01 3.83 -5.65
C PHE A 184 25.34 4.16 -4.97
N GLY A 185 26.19 3.16 -4.78
CA GLY A 185 27.46 3.27 -4.05
C GLY A 185 28.66 2.63 -4.73
N ALA A 186 28.59 2.28 -6.00
CA ALA A 186 29.71 1.76 -6.79
C ALA A 186 30.27 2.83 -7.72
#